data_d93688477f86c41880db65297b855430
#
_entry.id   d93688477f86c41880db65297b855430
#
_cell.length_a   1.000
_cell.length_b   1.000
_cell.length_c   1.000
_cell.angle_alpha   90.00
_cell.angle_beta   90.00
_cell.angle_gamma   90.00
#
_symmetry.space_group_name_H-M   'P 1'
#
loop_
_entity.id
_entity.type
_entity.pdbx_description
1 polymer ?
#
loop_
_entity_poly.entity_id
_entity_poly.type
_entity_poly.pdbx_seq_one_letter_code
_entity_poly.pdbx_strand_id
1 'polypeptide(L)'
;MRLVLAAPAWYAVRKSGKGHWAGDRKQTTLWQIANKDQDEKTVHGTQKPVECMRRPILNNSNPGQAVYEPFMGSGTTLIAAETTGRVCYGIELNPAYVDVAVQRWQKFTGKQAILDGGEQTFDALKAEREAA
;
A
#
# COMPACT_ATOMS: atom_id res chain seq x y z
N MET A 1 2.34 -24.41 17.26
CA MET A 1 1.06 -24.10 16.61
C MET A 1 1.27 -22.92 15.68
N ARG A 2 1.11 -23.08 14.36
CA ARG A 2 1.20 -21.97 13.40
C ARG A 2 -0.20 -21.38 13.26
N LEU A 3 -0.38 -20.13 13.68
CA LEU A 3 -1.62 -19.41 13.42
C LEU A 3 -1.67 -19.06 11.93
N VAL A 4 -2.64 -19.59 11.21
CA VAL A 4 -2.94 -19.18 9.84
C VAL A 4 -4.02 -18.12 9.93
N LEU A 5 -3.66 -16.88 9.63
CA LEU A 5 -4.63 -15.80 9.50
C LEU A 5 -5.18 -15.80 8.06
N ALA A 6 -6.46 -16.09 7.92
CA ALA A 6 -7.16 -15.96 6.65
C ALA A 6 -7.82 -14.58 6.56
N ALA A 7 -7.55 -13.84 5.48
CA ALA A 7 -8.22 -12.58 5.19
C ALA A 7 -8.98 -12.75 3.86
N PRO A 8 -10.34 -12.73 3.87
CA PRO A 8 -11.11 -12.81 2.64
C PRO A 8 -10.96 -11.51 1.83
N ALA A 9 -10.90 -11.66 0.50
CA ALA A 9 -10.92 -10.56 -0.44
C ALA A 9 -11.99 -10.81 -1.50
N TRP A 10 -12.70 -9.75 -1.91
CA TRP A 10 -13.74 -9.82 -2.92
C TRP A 10 -13.23 -9.28 -4.25
N TYR A 11 -13.41 -10.05 -5.31
CA TYR A 11 -13.27 -9.56 -6.67
C TYR A 11 -14.68 -9.28 -7.22
N ALA A 12 -14.95 -8.02 -7.54
CA ALA A 12 -16.25 -7.58 -8.02
C ALA A 12 -16.13 -6.83 -9.34
N VAL A 13 -17.08 -7.07 -10.23
CA VAL A 13 -17.22 -6.38 -11.52
C VAL A 13 -18.60 -5.77 -11.59
N ARG A 14 -18.71 -4.53 -12.06
CA ARG A 14 -20.02 -3.90 -12.30
C ARG A 14 -20.83 -4.72 -13.29
N LYS A 15 -22.13 -4.84 -13.08
CA LYS A 15 -23.06 -5.62 -13.93
C LYS A 15 -22.96 -5.26 -15.43
N SER A 16 -22.71 -3.98 -15.74
CA SER A 16 -22.55 -3.46 -17.10
C SER A 16 -21.07 -3.29 -17.53
N GLY A 17 -20.13 -3.67 -16.67
CA GLY A 17 -18.69 -3.49 -16.91
C GLY A 17 -18.01 -4.74 -17.48
N LYS A 18 -16.90 -4.53 -18.17
CA LYS A 18 -15.96 -5.61 -18.49
C LYS A 18 -14.98 -5.75 -17.34
N GLY A 19 -14.65 -6.98 -16.94
CA GLY A 19 -13.62 -7.25 -15.94
C GLY A 19 -12.24 -6.74 -16.39
N HIS A 20 -11.44 -6.27 -15.44
CA HIS A 20 -10.10 -5.74 -15.69
C HIS A 20 -9.00 -6.75 -15.34
N TRP A 21 -9.27 -8.03 -15.43
CA TRP A 21 -8.29 -9.05 -15.11
C TRP A 21 -7.10 -9.01 -16.08
N ALA A 22 -5.95 -8.56 -15.59
CA ALA A 22 -4.67 -8.50 -16.31
C ALA A 22 -3.72 -9.64 -15.90
N GLY A 23 -4.06 -10.39 -14.85
CA GLY A 23 -3.27 -11.53 -14.36
C GLY A 23 -3.41 -12.78 -15.23
N ASP A 24 -2.54 -13.76 -14.96
CA ASP A 24 -2.69 -15.07 -15.59
C ASP A 24 -3.93 -15.83 -15.10
N ARG A 25 -4.32 -16.87 -15.81
CA ARG A 25 -5.49 -17.71 -15.46
C ARG A 25 -5.12 -18.97 -14.67
N LYS A 26 -3.87 -19.07 -14.19
CA LYS A 26 -3.35 -20.21 -13.43
C LYS A 26 -3.38 -20.00 -11.93
N GLN A 27 -3.73 -18.79 -11.47
CA GLN A 27 -3.78 -18.45 -10.06
C GLN A 27 -4.93 -19.17 -9.35
N THR A 28 -4.65 -19.67 -8.16
CA THR A 28 -5.67 -20.26 -7.29
C THR A 28 -6.41 -19.15 -6.52
N THR A 29 -7.59 -19.45 -6.04
CA THR A 29 -8.36 -18.55 -5.16
C THR A 29 -7.78 -18.45 -3.75
N LEU A 30 -6.93 -19.38 -3.35
CA LEU A 30 -6.20 -19.35 -2.09
C LEU A 30 -4.77 -18.87 -2.33
N TRP A 31 -4.40 -17.72 -1.74
CA TRP A 31 -3.05 -17.18 -1.76
C TRP A 31 -2.35 -17.47 -0.44
N GLN A 32 -1.30 -18.27 -0.51
CA GLN A 32 -0.41 -18.48 0.63
C GLN A 32 0.71 -17.45 0.56
N ILE A 33 0.71 -16.51 1.51
CA ILE A 33 1.67 -15.41 1.58
C ILE A 33 2.43 -15.54 2.90
N ALA A 34 3.75 -15.65 2.81
CA ALA A 34 4.59 -15.75 3.99
C ALA A 34 4.70 -14.37 4.67
N ASN A 35 4.63 -14.35 6.01
CA ASN A 35 4.83 -13.12 6.77
C ASN A 35 6.30 -12.61 6.74
N LYS A 36 7.22 -13.36 6.11
CA LYS A 36 8.65 -13.01 6.06
C LYS A 36 9.00 -11.86 5.14
N ASP A 37 8.10 -11.46 4.25
CA ASP A 37 8.28 -10.29 3.37
C ASP A 37 7.86 -8.98 4.04
N GLN A 38 7.77 -8.98 5.36
CA GLN A 38 7.69 -7.77 6.15
C GLN A 38 9.12 -7.22 6.27
N ASP A 39 9.49 -6.38 5.32
CA ASP A 39 10.67 -5.54 5.47
C ASP A 39 10.52 -4.76 6.78
N GLU A 40 11.40 -5.08 7.73
CA GLU A 40 11.59 -4.46 9.05
C GLU A 40 10.60 -4.87 10.17
N LYS A 41 11.14 -4.81 11.39
CA LYS A 41 10.39 -4.92 12.65
C LYS A 41 9.13 -4.07 12.54
N THR A 42 8.00 -4.73 12.37
CA THR A 42 6.71 -4.08 12.21
C THR A 42 6.42 -3.28 13.47
N VAL A 43 6.27 -1.98 13.32
CA VAL A 43 5.81 -1.08 14.39
C VAL A 43 4.37 -1.43 14.80
N HIS A 44 3.65 -2.22 13.97
CA HIS A 44 2.26 -2.60 14.21
C HIS A 44 2.02 -4.08 13.88
N GLY A 45 1.52 -4.83 14.85
CA GLY A 45 1.20 -6.27 14.74
C GLY A 45 0.11 -6.63 13.70
N THR A 46 -0.49 -5.64 13.04
CA THR A 46 -1.56 -5.80 12.03
C THR A 46 -1.12 -5.48 10.61
N GLN A 47 0.14 -5.13 10.39
CA GLN A 47 0.64 -4.80 9.05
C GLN A 47 0.52 -6.01 8.12
N LYS A 48 -0.10 -5.81 6.94
CA LYS A 48 -0.19 -6.85 5.91
C LYS A 48 1.12 -6.96 5.14
N PRO A 49 1.52 -8.17 4.69
CA PRO A 49 2.62 -8.32 3.74
C PRO A 49 2.36 -7.54 2.45
N VAL A 50 3.39 -6.95 1.87
CA VAL A 50 3.29 -6.18 0.61
C VAL A 50 2.69 -7.01 -0.51
N GLU A 51 3.01 -8.31 -0.58
CA GLU A 51 2.48 -9.23 -1.58
C GLU A 51 0.95 -9.38 -1.53
N CYS A 52 0.31 -9.20 -0.36
CA CYS A 52 -1.15 -9.19 -0.25
C CYS A 52 -1.81 -8.09 -1.08
N MET A 53 -1.14 -6.93 -1.19
CA MET A 53 -1.63 -5.79 -1.98
C MET A 53 -1.06 -5.81 -3.41
N ARG A 54 0.15 -6.31 -3.58
CA ARG A 54 0.81 -6.38 -4.88
C ARG A 54 0.06 -7.28 -5.87
N ARG A 55 -0.39 -8.46 -5.46
CA ARG A 55 -1.11 -9.40 -6.33
C ARG A 55 -2.40 -8.82 -6.93
N PRO A 56 -3.36 -8.31 -6.14
CA PRO A 56 -4.56 -7.71 -6.71
C PRO A 56 -4.25 -6.50 -7.60
N ILE A 57 -3.24 -5.71 -7.29
CA ILE A 57 -2.80 -4.59 -8.13
C ILE A 57 -2.34 -5.09 -9.50
N LEU A 58 -1.46 -6.10 -9.55
CA LEU A 58 -0.99 -6.68 -10.80
C LEU A 58 -2.11 -7.35 -11.61
N ASN A 59 -3.05 -8.00 -10.92
CA ASN A 59 -4.13 -8.72 -11.54
C ASN A 59 -5.22 -7.80 -12.14
N ASN A 60 -5.32 -6.56 -11.67
CA ASN A 60 -6.45 -5.70 -12.01
C ASN A 60 -6.06 -4.32 -12.54
N SER A 61 -4.80 -4.08 -12.79
CA SER A 61 -4.33 -2.80 -13.32
C SER A 61 -3.07 -2.97 -14.18
N ASN A 62 -2.76 -1.92 -14.95
CA ASN A 62 -1.53 -1.79 -15.72
C ASN A 62 -0.62 -0.71 -15.09
N PRO A 63 0.71 -0.72 -15.35
CA PRO A 63 1.59 0.35 -14.95
C PRO A 63 1.06 1.74 -15.33
N GLY A 64 1.25 2.73 -14.46
CA GLY A 64 0.73 4.10 -14.63
C GLY A 64 -0.73 4.30 -14.22
N GLN A 65 -1.50 3.23 -13.99
CA GLN A 65 -2.87 3.36 -13.50
C GLN A 65 -2.92 3.64 -11.99
N ALA A 66 -4.06 4.18 -11.55
CA ALA A 66 -4.29 4.53 -10.16
C ALA A 66 -4.81 3.35 -9.33
N VAL A 67 -4.34 3.28 -8.08
CA VAL A 67 -4.87 2.44 -7.01
C VAL A 67 -5.45 3.36 -5.95
N TYR A 68 -6.70 3.15 -5.57
CA TYR A 68 -7.37 3.89 -4.52
C TYR A 68 -7.44 3.04 -3.24
N GLU A 69 -6.91 3.58 -2.13
CA GLU A 69 -6.85 2.90 -0.83
C GLU A 69 -7.44 3.81 0.26
N PRO A 70 -8.73 3.63 0.61
CA PRO A 70 -9.40 4.48 1.58
C PRO A 70 -9.04 4.21 3.05
N PHE A 71 -8.28 3.16 3.33
CA PHE A 71 -7.86 2.74 4.68
C PHE A 71 -6.38 2.39 4.69
N MET A 72 -5.55 3.34 4.29
CA MET A 72 -4.14 3.12 3.95
C MET A 72 -3.29 2.58 5.10
N GLY A 73 -3.60 2.91 6.35
CA GLY A 73 -2.84 2.50 7.53
C GLY A 73 -1.36 2.85 7.40
N SER A 74 -0.49 1.88 7.63
CA SER A 74 0.98 2.04 7.54
C SER A 74 1.53 2.07 6.10
N GLY A 75 0.68 2.18 5.07
CA GLY A 75 1.10 2.37 3.68
C GLY A 75 1.52 1.10 2.93
N THR A 76 1.03 -0.09 3.30
CA THR A 76 1.39 -1.32 2.58
C THR A 76 0.97 -1.27 1.11
N THR A 77 -0.23 -0.74 0.82
CA THR A 77 -0.72 -0.55 -0.55
C THR A 77 0.12 0.49 -1.30
N LEU A 78 0.57 1.55 -0.63
CA LEU A 78 1.45 2.56 -1.21
C LEU A 78 2.77 1.94 -1.69
N ILE A 79 3.41 1.10 -0.85
CA ILE A 79 4.64 0.38 -1.23
C ILE A 79 4.37 -0.60 -2.38
N ALA A 80 3.26 -1.33 -2.34
CA ALA A 80 2.88 -2.26 -3.40
C ALA A 80 2.65 -1.56 -4.74
N ALA A 81 2.03 -0.38 -4.73
CA ALA A 81 1.83 0.44 -5.92
C ALA A 81 3.16 0.96 -6.49
N GLU A 82 4.04 1.48 -5.64
CA GLU A 82 5.38 1.94 -6.02
C GLU A 82 6.19 0.81 -6.68
N THR A 83 6.23 -0.39 -6.05
CA THR A 83 6.95 -1.56 -6.60
C THR A 83 6.43 -2.03 -7.95
N THR A 84 5.21 -1.70 -8.29
CA THR A 84 4.52 -2.15 -9.52
C THR A 84 4.33 -1.03 -10.54
N GLY A 85 4.83 0.18 -10.27
CA GLY A 85 4.71 1.34 -11.16
C GLY A 85 3.29 1.88 -11.28
N ARG A 86 2.48 1.76 -10.21
CA ARG A 86 1.13 2.36 -10.11
C ARG A 86 1.16 3.60 -9.24
N VAL A 87 0.19 4.49 -9.45
CA VAL A 87 -0.03 5.66 -8.59
C VAL A 87 -0.98 5.27 -7.47
N CYS A 88 -0.63 5.53 -6.22
CA CYS A 88 -1.49 5.25 -5.08
C CYS A 88 -2.14 6.55 -4.57
N TYR A 89 -3.48 6.54 -4.49
CA TYR A 89 -4.26 7.56 -3.79
C TYR A 89 -4.76 6.95 -2.48
N GLY A 90 -4.07 7.26 -1.39
CA GLY A 90 -4.37 6.73 -0.08
C GLY A 90 -5.05 7.75 0.82
N ILE A 91 -5.99 7.29 1.64
CA ILE A 91 -6.61 8.07 2.71
C ILE A 91 -6.37 7.33 4.02
N GLU A 92 -6.02 8.08 5.05
CA GLU A 92 -5.87 7.58 6.42
C GLU A 92 -6.40 8.61 7.39
N LEU A 93 -7.23 8.16 8.33
CA LEU A 93 -7.85 9.03 9.32
C LEU A 93 -6.89 9.42 10.46
N ASN A 94 -6.02 8.49 10.84
CA ASN A 94 -5.08 8.72 11.94
C ASN A 94 -3.79 9.36 11.40
N PRO A 95 -3.48 10.63 11.77
CA PRO A 95 -2.30 11.33 11.29
C PRO A 95 -0.99 10.61 11.62
N ALA A 96 -0.91 9.90 12.75
CA ALA A 96 0.28 9.13 13.10
C ALA A 96 0.56 7.99 12.11
N TYR A 97 -0.48 7.37 11.54
CA TYR A 97 -0.31 6.39 10.47
C TYR A 97 0.06 7.03 9.14
N VAL A 98 -0.41 8.25 8.86
CA VAL A 98 0.04 9.01 7.68
C VAL A 98 1.54 9.24 7.76
N ASP A 99 2.05 9.69 8.91
CA ASP A 99 3.48 9.90 9.13
C ASP A 99 4.28 8.60 8.92
N VAL A 100 3.80 7.49 9.47
CA VAL A 100 4.42 6.16 9.28
C VAL A 100 4.46 5.78 7.80
N ALA A 101 3.36 5.97 7.08
CA ALA A 101 3.27 5.62 5.67
C ALA A 101 4.22 6.46 4.81
N VAL A 102 4.30 7.77 5.06
CA VAL A 102 5.21 8.69 4.36
C VAL A 102 6.67 8.33 4.64
N GLN A 103 7.05 8.14 5.91
CA GLN A 103 8.42 7.76 6.29
C GLN A 103 8.83 6.42 5.66
N ARG A 104 7.91 5.45 5.66
CA ARG A 104 8.13 4.15 5.04
C ARG A 104 8.36 4.27 3.54
N TRP A 105 7.57 5.11 2.86
CA TRP A 105 7.72 5.37 1.43
C TRP A 105 9.04 6.09 1.13
N GLN A 106 9.40 7.12 1.89
CA GLN A 106 10.69 7.81 1.75
C GLN A 106 11.86 6.85 1.90
N LYS A 107 11.82 6.01 2.94
CA LYS A 107 12.86 5.00 3.18
C LYS A 107 12.96 3.98 2.05
N PHE A 108 11.82 3.52 1.55
CA PHE A 108 11.75 2.53 0.47
C PHE A 108 12.27 3.09 -0.85
N THR A 109 11.89 4.32 -1.19
CA THR A 109 12.20 4.93 -2.50
C THR A 109 13.52 5.72 -2.53
N GLY A 110 14.00 6.17 -1.38
CA GLY A 110 15.08 7.15 -1.26
C GLY A 110 14.67 8.57 -1.69
N LYS A 111 13.38 8.83 -1.93
CA LYS A 111 12.83 10.13 -2.34
C LYS A 111 12.27 10.87 -1.13
N GLN A 112 12.15 12.19 -1.25
CA GLN A 112 11.45 13.03 -0.27
C GLN A 112 9.98 13.18 -0.67
N ALA A 113 9.07 13.08 0.30
CA ALA A 113 7.68 13.45 0.12
C ALA A 113 7.54 14.97 0.23
N ILE A 114 6.73 15.53 -0.64
CA ILE A 114 6.50 16.99 -0.74
C ILE A 114 5.00 17.23 -0.53
N LEU A 115 4.68 18.26 0.24
CA LEU A 115 3.30 18.70 0.45
C LEU A 115 2.71 19.19 -0.89
N ASP A 116 1.53 18.69 -1.24
CA ASP A 116 0.84 19.09 -2.45
C ASP A 116 0.57 20.61 -2.48
N GLY A 117 0.84 21.23 -3.61
CA GLY A 117 0.73 22.67 -3.79
C GLY A 117 1.86 23.51 -3.18
N GLY A 118 2.93 22.89 -2.68
CA GLY A 118 4.08 23.57 -2.07
C GLY A 118 5.42 22.92 -2.44
N GLU A 119 6.49 23.51 -1.92
CA GLU A 119 7.86 22.98 -2.01
C GLU A 119 8.32 22.34 -0.69
N GLN A 120 7.47 22.40 0.35
CA GLN A 120 7.84 21.98 1.69
C GLN A 120 7.87 20.45 1.79
N THR A 121 9.01 19.92 2.25
CA THR A 121 9.19 18.48 2.43
C THR A 121 8.52 18.00 3.72
N PHE A 122 8.17 16.72 3.76
CA PHE A 122 7.65 16.09 4.98
C PHE A 122 8.59 16.28 6.18
N ASP A 123 9.90 16.10 5.98
CA ASP A 123 10.88 16.22 7.05
C ASP A 123 11.00 17.63 7.61
N ALA A 124 10.89 18.65 6.75
CA ALA A 124 10.87 20.07 7.17
C ALA A 124 9.62 20.38 7.99
N LEU A 125 8.44 19.96 7.52
CA LEU A 125 7.17 20.11 8.26
C LEU A 125 7.18 19.42 9.60
N LYS A 126 7.75 18.21 9.64
CA LYS A 126 7.88 17.45 10.89
C LYS A 126 8.75 18.18 11.90
N ALA A 127 9.92 18.67 11.47
CA ALA A 127 10.83 19.41 12.34
C ALA A 127 10.21 20.72 12.90
N GLU A 128 9.45 21.46 12.08
CA GLU A 128 8.72 22.65 12.52
C GLU A 128 7.69 22.32 13.61
N ARG A 129 6.94 21.23 13.44
CA ARG A 129 5.90 20.83 14.44
C ARG A 129 6.47 20.27 15.73
N GLU A 130 7.63 19.62 15.67
CA GLU A 130 8.32 19.12 16.86
C GLU A 130 8.99 20.25 17.67
N ALA A 131 9.27 21.41 17.03
CA ALA A 131 9.87 22.59 17.67
C ALA A 131 8.83 23.56 18.27
N ALA A 132 7.55 23.39 17.97
CA ALA A 132 6.45 24.26 18.40
C ALA A 132 5.81 23.76 19.70
#